data_9377d8171a7463fcb8081bcd854bdf22
#
_entry.id   9377d8171a7463fcb8081bcd854bdf22
#
_cell.length_a   1.000
_cell.length_b   1.000
_cell.length_c   1.000
_cell.angle_alpha   90.00
_cell.angle_beta   90.00
_cell.angle_gamma   90.00
#
_symmetry.space_group_name_H-M   'P 1'
#
loop_
_entity.id
_entity.type
_entity.pdbx_description
1 polymer ?
#
loop_
_entity_poly.entity_id
_entity_poly.type
_entity_poly.pdbx_seq_one_letter_code
_entity_poly.pdbx_strand_id
1 'polypeptide(L)'
;GTLRELWAVKPDGQGDVTDTHVVWRSKTHIGRYASPLLVDGLLYVTADENYFTCFEPATGQVVWTDRVPGRAAASPVYADGRIYLCNQQGATTVFKPGRTFEVLATNTLACGFMASPAVSGKSFFLRTRTHLYRVESLPSGQGTTASRKDP
;
A
#
# COMPACT_ATOMS: atom_id res chain seq x y z
N GLY A 1 -18.39 -11.61 13.83
CA GLY A 1 -17.52 -10.84 12.94
C GLY A 1 -17.02 -11.76 11.84
N THR A 2 -17.08 -11.33 10.59
CA THR A 2 -16.56 -12.09 9.44
C THR A 2 -15.04 -12.22 9.61
N LEU A 3 -14.55 -13.44 9.77
CA LEU A 3 -13.12 -13.73 9.79
C LEU A 3 -12.55 -13.39 8.41
N ARG A 4 -11.60 -12.47 8.37
CA ARG A 4 -10.88 -12.10 7.14
C ARG A 4 -9.65 -12.96 7.03
N GLU A 5 -9.43 -13.50 5.86
CA GLU A 5 -8.28 -14.33 5.57
C GLU A 5 -7.64 -13.88 4.26
N LEU A 6 -6.33 -13.96 4.22
CA LEU A 6 -5.54 -13.86 3.01
C LEU A 6 -5.18 -15.29 2.58
N TRP A 7 -5.47 -15.62 1.33
CA TRP A 7 -5.18 -16.93 0.77
C TRP A 7 -4.21 -16.80 -0.39
N ALA A 8 -3.21 -17.65 -0.42
CA ALA A 8 -2.40 -17.88 -1.60
C ALA A 8 -2.90 -19.13 -2.31
N VAL A 9 -3.27 -18.98 -3.57
CA VAL A 9 -3.87 -20.03 -4.37
C VAL A 9 -3.09 -20.20 -5.66
N LYS A 10 -2.80 -21.43 -6.06
CA LYS A 10 -2.20 -21.73 -7.37
C LYS A 10 -3.24 -21.47 -8.47
N PRO A 11 -2.86 -20.83 -9.60
CA PRO A 11 -3.83 -20.42 -10.62
C PRO A 11 -4.17 -21.50 -11.66
N ASP A 12 -3.59 -22.68 -11.57
CA ASP A 12 -3.64 -23.76 -12.59
C ASP A 12 -4.75 -24.79 -12.34
N GLY A 13 -5.66 -24.54 -11.41
CA GLY A 13 -6.76 -25.42 -11.06
C GLY A 13 -8.04 -25.18 -11.87
N GLN A 14 -8.96 -26.16 -11.84
CA GLN A 14 -10.29 -26.07 -12.41
C GLN A 14 -11.36 -26.50 -11.40
N GLY A 15 -12.53 -25.86 -11.44
CA GLY A 15 -13.62 -26.13 -10.50
C GLY A 15 -13.31 -25.67 -9.08
N ASP A 16 -13.78 -26.44 -8.08
CA ASP A 16 -13.45 -26.16 -6.67
C ASP A 16 -12.05 -26.62 -6.34
N VAL A 17 -11.21 -25.66 -6.04
CA VAL A 17 -9.77 -25.87 -5.77
C VAL A 17 -9.39 -25.68 -4.31
N THR A 18 -10.37 -25.54 -3.43
CA THR A 18 -10.18 -25.19 -2.01
C THR A 18 -9.26 -26.15 -1.27
N ASP A 19 -9.34 -27.43 -1.56
CA ASP A 19 -8.55 -28.47 -0.88
C ASP A 19 -7.24 -28.81 -1.62
N THR A 20 -7.10 -28.39 -2.89
CA THR A 20 -5.97 -28.84 -3.74
C THR A 20 -4.98 -27.75 -4.09
N HIS A 21 -5.41 -26.49 -4.19
CA HIS A 21 -4.59 -25.39 -4.71
C HIS A 21 -4.31 -24.29 -3.69
N VAL A 22 -4.91 -24.32 -2.50
CA VAL A 22 -4.57 -23.38 -1.45
C VAL A 22 -3.20 -23.74 -0.87
N VAL A 23 -2.23 -22.85 -1.06
CA VAL A 23 -0.86 -23.03 -0.59
C VAL A 23 -0.75 -22.72 0.89
N TRP A 24 -1.35 -21.58 1.29
CA TRP A 24 -1.41 -21.16 2.70
C TRP A 24 -2.57 -20.19 2.93
N ARG A 25 -2.92 -20.01 4.19
CA ARG A 25 -3.92 -19.04 4.68
C ARG A 25 -3.35 -18.26 5.86
N SER A 26 -3.66 -16.98 5.94
CA SER A 26 -3.31 -16.12 7.08
C SER A 26 -4.49 -15.30 7.54
N LYS A 27 -4.62 -15.11 8.86
CA LYS A 27 -5.62 -14.24 9.51
C LYS A 27 -4.96 -12.99 10.11
N THR A 28 -3.66 -12.84 9.96
CA THR A 28 -2.87 -11.79 10.61
C THR A 28 -3.10 -10.47 9.91
N HIS A 29 -3.81 -9.56 10.56
CA HIS A 29 -3.99 -8.16 10.16
C HIS A 29 -4.37 -7.97 8.67
N ILE A 30 -5.46 -8.57 8.24
CA ILE A 30 -5.96 -8.49 6.86
C ILE A 30 -7.02 -7.40 6.72
N GLY A 31 -6.78 -6.44 5.83
CA GLY A 31 -7.72 -5.37 5.50
C GLY A 31 -8.79 -5.80 4.48
N ARG A 32 -9.77 -4.91 4.25
CA ARG A 32 -10.91 -5.15 3.34
C ARG A 32 -10.74 -4.49 1.98
N TYR A 33 -10.01 -3.39 1.93
CA TYR A 33 -10.07 -2.47 0.79
C TYR A 33 -8.80 -2.43 -0.03
N ALA A 34 -7.66 -2.44 0.65
CA ALA A 34 -6.37 -2.32 0.00
C ALA A 34 -5.92 -3.65 -0.63
N SER A 35 -5.47 -3.59 -1.86
CA SER A 35 -4.83 -4.74 -2.52
C SER A 35 -3.46 -5.01 -1.90
N PRO A 36 -3.05 -6.27 -1.79
CA PRO A 36 -1.66 -6.62 -1.49
C PRO A 36 -0.70 -6.09 -2.54
N LEU A 37 0.54 -5.81 -2.13
CA LEU A 37 1.61 -5.34 -3.01
C LEU A 37 2.80 -6.30 -2.94
N LEU A 38 3.21 -6.84 -4.07
CA LEU A 38 4.40 -7.70 -4.17
C LEU A 38 5.59 -6.87 -4.68
N VAL A 39 6.66 -6.78 -3.89
CA VAL A 39 7.89 -6.06 -4.24
C VAL A 39 9.08 -6.88 -3.77
N ASP A 40 10.07 -7.06 -4.63
CA ASP A 40 11.34 -7.74 -4.34
C ASP A 40 11.17 -9.10 -3.62
N GLY A 41 10.15 -9.86 -4.05
CA GLY A 41 9.85 -11.17 -3.49
C GLY A 41 9.18 -11.15 -2.10
N LEU A 42 8.73 -9.99 -1.60
CA LEU A 42 8.00 -9.83 -0.35
C LEU A 42 6.59 -9.29 -0.60
N LEU A 43 5.61 -9.77 0.17
CA LEU A 43 4.21 -9.40 0.06
C LEU A 43 3.81 -8.44 1.19
N TYR A 44 3.35 -7.25 0.83
CA TYR A 44 2.95 -6.20 1.76
C TYR A 44 1.43 -6.08 1.80
N VAL A 45 0.85 -6.11 2.99
CA VAL A 45 -0.59 -6.07 3.22
C VAL A 45 -0.93 -5.03 4.27
N THR A 46 -1.93 -4.20 4.00
CA THR A 46 -2.47 -3.23 4.97
C THR A 46 -3.73 -3.76 5.62
N ALA A 47 -3.89 -3.50 6.92
CA ALA A 47 -5.10 -3.80 7.65
C ALA A 47 -5.90 -2.53 8.01
N ASP A 48 -7.21 -2.69 8.20
CA ASP A 48 -8.09 -1.59 8.60
C ASP A 48 -7.76 -1.04 10.01
N GLU A 49 -7.08 -1.84 10.84
CA GLU A 49 -6.69 -1.51 12.21
C GLU A 49 -5.31 -0.81 12.30
N ASN A 50 -4.87 -0.18 11.23
CA ASN A 50 -3.60 0.56 11.16
C ASN A 50 -2.34 -0.34 11.26
N TYR A 51 -2.42 -1.57 10.77
CA TYR A 51 -1.26 -2.42 10.64
C TYR A 51 -0.78 -2.50 9.19
N PHE A 52 0.52 -2.59 9.05
CA PHE A 52 1.20 -2.91 7.80
C PHE A 52 2.05 -4.14 8.03
N THR A 53 1.81 -5.19 7.26
CA THR A 53 2.41 -6.50 7.46
C THR A 53 3.16 -6.92 6.20
N CYS A 54 4.36 -7.42 6.38
CA CYS A 54 5.18 -8.04 5.35
C CYS A 54 5.15 -9.57 5.53
N PHE A 55 4.88 -10.27 4.45
CA PHE A 55 4.84 -11.72 4.42
C PHE A 55 5.89 -12.30 3.46
N GLU A 56 6.34 -13.49 3.77
CA GLU A 56 7.01 -14.39 2.83
C GLU A 56 5.94 -15.00 1.91
N PRO A 57 5.89 -14.65 0.60
CA PRO A 57 4.76 -15.04 -0.24
C PRO A 57 4.68 -16.55 -0.51
N ALA A 58 5.80 -17.27 -0.43
CA ALA A 58 5.83 -18.71 -0.66
C ALA A 58 5.20 -19.52 0.49
N THR A 59 5.28 -19.01 1.72
CA THR A 59 4.89 -19.76 2.94
C THR A 59 3.78 -19.08 3.74
N GLY A 60 3.51 -17.79 3.50
CA GLY A 60 2.59 -16.99 4.31
C GLY A 60 3.13 -16.63 5.69
N GLN A 61 4.41 -16.88 5.96
CA GLN A 61 5.04 -16.49 7.21
C GLN A 61 5.17 -14.98 7.30
N VAL A 62 4.85 -14.42 8.46
CA VAL A 62 5.04 -13.00 8.75
C VAL A 62 6.53 -12.71 8.91
N VAL A 63 7.05 -11.80 8.10
CA VAL A 63 8.43 -11.29 8.22
C VAL A 63 8.47 -10.21 9.29
N TRP A 64 7.52 -9.27 9.24
CA TRP A 64 7.27 -8.27 10.28
C TRP A 64 5.83 -7.76 10.20
N THR A 65 5.34 -7.23 11.31
CA THR A 65 4.09 -6.47 11.40
C THR A 65 4.36 -5.25 12.27
N ASP A 66 3.93 -4.09 11.80
CA ASP A 66 4.05 -2.86 12.57
C ASP A 66 2.85 -1.94 12.38
N ARG A 67 2.71 -0.96 13.29
CA ARG A 67 1.64 0.02 13.22
C ARG A 67 2.03 1.19 12.33
N VAL A 68 1.07 1.62 11.50
CA VAL A 68 1.20 2.79 10.64
C VAL A 68 0.19 3.86 11.07
N PRO A 69 0.50 5.16 10.89
CA PRO A 69 -0.45 6.22 11.23
C PRO A 69 -1.75 6.10 10.44
N GLY A 70 -2.88 6.18 11.11
CA GLY A 70 -4.21 6.31 10.51
C GLY A 70 -4.69 5.09 9.71
N ARG A 71 -5.97 5.10 9.32
CA ARG A 71 -6.60 4.00 8.57
C ARG A 71 -6.25 4.10 7.09
N ALA A 72 -5.72 3.04 6.51
CA ALA A 72 -5.49 2.93 5.08
C ALA A 72 -6.68 2.22 4.40
N ALA A 73 -7.25 2.84 3.37
CA ALA A 73 -8.17 2.20 2.44
C ALA A 73 -7.55 2.14 1.03
N ALA A 74 -6.63 3.07 0.74
CA ALA A 74 -5.84 3.06 -0.47
C ALA A 74 -4.86 1.89 -0.48
N SER A 75 -4.70 1.24 -1.64
CA SER A 75 -3.67 0.23 -1.82
C SER A 75 -2.28 0.88 -1.79
N PRO A 76 -1.27 0.22 -1.22
CA PRO A 76 0.10 0.69 -1.29
C PRO A 76 0.60 0.69 -2.75
N VAL A 77 1.50 1.60 -3.06
CA VAL A 77 2.11 1.73 -4.41
C VAL A 77 3.62 1.71 -4.27
N TYR A 78 4.27 0.94 -5.15
CA TYR A 78 5.72 0.93 -5.26
C TYR A 78 6.16 1.84 -6.40
N ALA A 79 7.07 2.76 -6.12
CA ALA A 79 7.69 3.64 -7.10
C ALA A 79 9.06 4.11 -6.63
N ASP A 80 10.00 4.21 -7.54
CA ASP A 80 11.35 4.74 -7.30
C ASP A 80 12.02 4.13 -6.05
N GLY A 81 11.97 2.79 -5.94
CA GLY A 81 12.59 2.06 -4.84
C GLY A 81 11.90 2.19 -3.47
N ARG A 82 10.67 2.75 -3.41
CA ARG A 82 9.94 3.02 -2.17
C ARG A 82 8.51 2.56 -2.24
N ILE A 83 7.93 2.22 -1.08
CA ILE A 83 6.51 1.93 -0.93
C ILE A 83 5.82 3.15 -0.33
N TYR A 84 4.72 3.58 -0.93
CA TYR A 84 3.89 4.71 -0.50
C TYR A 84 2.54 4.20 -0.02
N LEU A 85 2.18 4.52 1.22
CA LEU A 85 0.90 4.17 1.82
C LEU A 85 0.15 5.44 2.22
N CYS A 86 -0.98 5.68 1.57
CA CYS A 86 -1.86 6.82 1.82
C CYS A 86 -3.00 6.45 2.78
N ASN A 87 -3.28 7.30 3.76
CA ASN A 87 -4.33 7.06 4.74
C ASN A 87 -5.51 8.04 4.62
N GLN A 88 -6.61 7.72 5.32
CA GLN A 88 -7.84 8.52 5.31
C GLN A 88 -7.71 9.88 6.02
N GLN A 89 -6.64 10.12 6.76
CA GLN A 89 -6.35 11.37 7.45
C GLN A 89 -5.46 12.32 6.63
N GLY A 90 -5.00 11.88 5.46
CA GLY A 90 -4.18 12.69 4.54
C GLY A 90 -2.68 12.46 4.66
N ALA A 91 -2.23 11.55 5.51
CA ALA A 91 -0.82 11.21 5.57
C ALA A 91 -0.46 10.17 4.49
N THR A 92 0.70 10.38 3.88
CA THR A 92 1.39 9.41 3.02
C THR A 92 2.67 9.00 3.72
N THR A 93 2.71 7.77 4.20
CA THR A 93 3.91 7.19 4.81
C THR A 93 4.73 6.50 3.73
N VAL A 94 6.03 6.77 3.71
CA VAL A 94 6.99 6.24 2.74
C VAL A 94 7.88 5.24 3.43
N PHE A 95 7.96 4.03 2.88
CA PHE A 95 8.72 2.91 3.45
C PHE A 95 9.82 2.46 2.51
N LYS A 96 10.89 1.96 3.09
CA LYS A 96 11.88 1.18 2.37
C LYS A 96 11.40 -0.27 2.25
N PRO A 97 11.33 -0.88 1.04
CA PRO A 97 11.06 -2.29 0.91
C PRO A 97 12.14 -3.13 1.60
N GLY A 98 11.75 -4.24 2.22
CA GLY A 98 12.73 -5.13 2.83
C GLY A 98 12.19 -5.95 4.01
N ARG A 99 13.08 -6.75 4.56
CA ARG A 99 12.80 -7.65 5.69
C ARG A 99 12.79 -6.95 7.05
N THR A 100 13.01 -5.64 7.07
CA THR A 100 12.96 -4.80 8.28
C THR A 100 11.95 -3.68 8.04
N PHE A 101 11.13 -3.36 9.04
CA PHE A 101 10.22 -2.22 8.97
C PHE A 101 11.02 -0.91 9.09
N GLU A 102 11.04 -0.11 8.03
CA GLU A 102 11.77 1.16 7.99
C GLU A 102 10.91 2.25 7.34
N VAL A 103 10.55 3.26 8.11
CA VAL A 103 9.86 4.46 7.64
C VAL A 103 10.89 5.49 7.20
N LEU A 104 10.82 5.92 5.95
CA LEU A 104 11.72 6.94 5.37
C LEU A 104 11.18 8.36 5.57
N ALA A 105 9.86 8.53 5.43
CA ALA A 105 9.22 9.84 5.55
C ALA A 105 7.71 9.69 5.82
N THR A 106 7.11 10.76 6.33
CA THR A 106 5.66 10.94 6.36
C THR A 106 5.32 12.34 5.87
N ASN A 107 4.50 12.42 4.82
CA ASN A 107 4.04 13.67 4.23
C ASN A 107 2.53 13.80 4.44
N THR A 108 2.01 15.02 4.55
CA THR A 108 0.59 15.24 4.80
C THR A 108 0.01 16.22 3.78
N LEU A 109 -1.14 15.84 3.19
CA LEU A 109 -2.00 16.71 2.41
C LEU A 109 -3.32 16.90 3.14
N ALA A 110 -3.93 18.07 2.99
CA ALA A 110 -5.27 18.33 3.51
C ALA A 110 -6.29 17.40 2.83
N CYS A 111 -7.25 16.88 3.61
CA CYS A 111 -8.29 15.95 3.15
C CYS A 111 -7.78 14.56 2.74
N GLY A 112 -8.17 13.57 3.48
CA GLY A 112 -7.68 12.19 3.38
C GLY A 112 -7.85 11.48 2.05
N PHE A 113 -7.20 10.33 1.94
CA PHE A 113 -7.18 9.49 0.75
C PHE A 113 -8.09 8.27 0.90
N MET A 114 -8.88 7.99 -0.14
CA MET A 114 -9.61 6.73 -0.31
C MET A 114 -9.15 6.00 -1.56
N ALA A 115 -8.73 6.74 -2.58
CA ALA A 115 -8.20 6.20 -3.81
C ALA A 115 -6.71 5.89 -3.67
N SER A 116 -6.28 4.81 -4.29
CA SER A 116 -4.87 4.49 -4.43
C SER A 116 -4.16 5.52 -5.29
N PRO A 117 -2.91 5.89 -4.98
CA PRO A 117 -2.12 6.74 -5.85
C PRO A 117 -1.90 6.10 -7.23
N ALA A 118 -1.70 6.93 -8.24
CA ALA A 118 -1.22 6.50 -9.54
C ALA A 118 0.15 7.11 -9.83
N VAL A 119 0.97 6.38 -10.58
CA VAL A 119 2.30 6.83 -11.01
C VAL A 119 2.36 6.81 -12.53
N SER A 120 2.83 7.90 -13.11
CA SER A 120 3.07 8.00 -14.56
C SER A 120 4.33 8.82 -14.80
N GLY A 121 5.33 8.22 -15.44
CA GLY A 121 6.64 8.81 -15.61
C GLY A 121 7.27 9.20 -14.28
N LYS A 122 7.58 10.49 -14.09
CA LYS A 122 8.14 11.04 -12.85
C LYS A 122 7.09 11.69 -11.93
N SER A 123 5.81 11.47 -12.22
CA SER A 123 4.71 12.12 -11.51
C SER A 123 3.93 11.15 -10.64
N PHE A 124 3.60 11.58 -9.44
CA PHE A 124 2.58 10.99 -8.58
C PHE A 124 1.26 11.73 -8.76
N PHE A 125 0.18 10.99 -8.92
CA PHE A 125 -1.18 11.52 -8.95
C PHE A 125 -1.90 11.07 -7.69
N LEU A 126 -2.29 12.02 -6.85
CA LEU A 126 -2.90 11.81 -5.55
C LEU A 126 -4.30 12.42 -5.53
N ARG A 127 -5.34 11.60 -5.35
CA ARG A 127 -6.71 12.07 -5.24
C ARG A 127 -7.14 12.10 -3.78
N THR A 128 -7.42 13.30 -3.28
CA THR A 128 -8.09 13.51 -1.99
C THR A 128 -9.62 13.62 -2.20
N ARG A 129 -10.37 13.90 -1.14
CA ARG A 129 -11.83 14.11 -1.25
C ARG A 129 -12.21 15.31 -2.15
N THR A 130 -11.36 16.29 -2.25
CA THR A 130 -11.66 17.59 -2.89
C THR A 130 -10.74 17.94 -4.05
N HIS A 131 -9.54 17.34 -4.15
CA HIS A 131 -8.53 17.74 -5.12
C HIS A 131 -7.86 16.51 -5.77
N LEU A 132 -7.39 16.74 -6.99
CA LEU A 132 -6.40 15.87 -7.66
C LEU A 132 -5.07 16.62 -7.70
N TYR A 133 -4.05 16.02 -7.11
CA TYR A 133 -2.69 16.56 -7.08
C TYR A 133 -1.81 15.80 -8.06
N ARG A 134 -0.97 16.54 -8.76
CA ARG A 134 0.20 16.01 -9.45
C ARG A 134 1.44 16.46 -8.69
N VAL A 135 2.24 15.52 -8.25
CA VAL A 135 3.48 15.77 -7.50
C VAL A 135 4.65 15.22 -8.31
N GLU A 136 5.65 16.06 -8.54
CA GLU A 136 6.88 15.72 -9.25
C GLU A 136 8.08 16.25 -8.49
N SER A 137 9.24 15.60 -8.64
CA SER A 137 10.50 16.23 -8.28
C SER A 137 10.85 17.28 -9.35
N LEU A 138 11.08 18.51 -8.92
CA LEU A 138 11.56 19.54 -9.82
C LEU A 138 13.02 19.26 -10.26
N PRO A 139 13.43 19.69 -11.47
CA PRO A 139 14.83 19.72 -11.83
C PRO A 139 15.63 20.51 -10.77
N SER A 140 16.79 20.01 -10.41
CA SER A 140 17.68 20.63 -9.42
C SER A 140 17.93 22.10 -9.80
N GLY A 141 17.34 23.05 -9.05
CA GLY A 141 17.50 24.50 -9.26
C GLY A 141 16.22 25.34 -9.18
N GLN A 142 15.04 24.76 -9.10
CA GLN A 142 13.78 25.51 -8.94
C GLN A 142 12.99 24.99 -7.72
N GLY A 143 12.63 25.92 -6.83
CA GLY A 143 11.87 25.61 -5.60
C GLY A 143 10.52 24.95 -5.88
N THR A 144 10.06 24.17 -4.93
CA THR A 144 8.82 23.38 -5.00
C THR A 144 7.60 24.29 -5.17
N THR A 145 6.98 24.29 -6.34
CA THR A 145 5.65 24.91 -6.54
C THR A 145 4.61 23.80 -6.72
N ALA A 146 3.70 23.66 -5.77
CA ALA A 146 2.49 22.88 -5.95
C ALA A 146 1.54 23.66 -6.89
N SER A 147 1.33 23.20 -8.11
CA SER A 147 0.32 23.79 -9.00
C SER A 147 -1.07 23.29 -8.61
N ARG A 148 -1.90 24.21 -8.13
CA ARG A 148 -3.32 24.01 -7.83
C ARG A 148 -4.10 24.24 -9.12
N LYS A 149 -4.79 23.24 -9.65
CA LYS A 149 -5.91 23.46 -10.57
C LYS A 149 -7.19 23.38 -9.75
N ASP A 150 -7.83 24.51 -9.57
CA ASP A 150 -9.22 24.58 -9.07
C ASP A 150 -10.16 24.11 -10.20
N PRO A 151 -11.32 23.51 -9.84
CA PRO A 151 -12.29 22.97 -10.79
C PRO A 151 -12.95 24.06 -11.65
#